data_1c0c6bb3dd826fe3bb5a63fb1d8a2fb5
#
_entry.id   1c0c6bb3dd826fe3bb5a63fb1d8a2fb5
#
_cell.length_a   1.000
_cell.length_b   1.000
_cell.length_c   1.000
_cell.angle_alpha   90.00
_cell.angle_beta   90.00
_cell.angle_gamma   90.00
#
_symmetry.space_group_name_H-M   'P 1'
#
loop_
_entity.id
_entity.type
_entity.pdbx_description
1 polymer ?
#
loop_
_entity_poly.entity_id
_entity_poly.type
_entity_poly.pdbx_seq_one_letter_code
_entity_poly.pdbx_strand_id
1 'polypeptide(L)' 'MLRIAICDDSQLWLQKIETLTRGYLKKINVKYRLDLYQSGEKLL' A
#
# COMPACT_ATOMS: atom_id res chain seq x y z
N MET A 1 6.65 -12.92 -5.77
CA MET A 1 6.42 -11.82 -4.83
C MET A 1 5.33 -10.90 -5.36
N LEU A 2 4.39 -10.54 -4.50
CA LEU A 2 3.29 -9.66 -4.87
C LEU A 2 3.72 -8.20 -4.73
N ARG A 3 3.49 -7.41 -5.77
CA ARG A 3 3.80 -5.98 -5.75
C ARG A 3 2.50 -5.18 -5.77
N ILE A 4 2.34 -4.32 -4.78
CA ILE A 4 1.13 -3.51 -4.63
C ILE A 4 1.53 -2.03 -4.59
N ALA A 5 0.86 -1.22 -5.40
CA ALA A 5 1.05 0.23 -5.39
C ALA A 5 -0.28 0.89 -5.05
N ILE A 6 -0.26 1.79 -4.07
CA ILE A 6 -1.44 2.53 -3.64
C ILE A 6 -1.16 4.01 -3.79
N CYS A 7 -2.07 4.72 -4.43
CA CYS A 7 -1.94 6.15 -4.66
C CYS A 7 -3.18 6.86 -4.15
N ASP A 8 -2.98 7.87 -3.30
CA ASP A 8 -4.08 8.69 -2.76
C ASP A 8 -3.53 10.03 -2.32
N ASP A 9 -4.35 11.07 -2.41
CA ASP A 9 -3.96 12.42 -1.98
C ASP A 9 -3.95 12.56 -0.46
N SER A 10 -4.69 11.72 0.24
CA SER A 10 -4.83 11.80 1.69
C SER A 10 -3.81 10.91 2.38
N GLN A 11 -2.90 11.53 3.10
CA GLN A 11 -1.89 10.79 3.85
C GLN A 11 -2.52 9.92 4.95
N LEU A 12 -3.57 10.43 5.59
CA LEU A 12 -4.29 9.66 6.61
C LEU A 12 -4.90 8.41 6.02
N TRP A 13 -5.47 8.55 4.84
CA TRP A 13 -6.10 7.42 4.15
C TRP A 13 -5.07 6.39 3.73
N LEU A 14 -3.91 6.86 3.24
CA LEU A 14 -2.82 5.96 2.87
C LEU A 14 -2.33 5.15 4.06
N GLN A 15 -2.17 5.79 5.22
CA GLN A 15 -1.75 5.10 6.43
C GLN A 15 -2.74 4.02 6.84
N LYS A 16 -4.02 4.34 6.75
CA LYS A 16 -5.08 3.39 7.09
C LYS A 16 -5.07 2.19 6.16
N ILE A 17 -4.98 2.45 4.87
CA ILE A 17 -4.94 1.39 3.86
C ILE A 17 -3.69 0.54 4.03
N GLU A 18 -2.55 1.17 4.31
CA GLU A 18 -1.31 0.45 4.54
C GLU A 18 -1.45 -0.55 5.69
N THR A 19 -1.99 -0.09 6.81
CA THR A 19 -2.16 -0.95 7.99
C THR A 19 -3.04 -2.14 7.67
N LEU A 20 -4.17 -1.90 7.01
CA LEU A 20 -5.10 -2.95 6.66
C LEU A 20 -4.48 -3.94 5.67
N THR A 21 -3.79 -3.43 4.67
CA THR A 21 -3.18 -4.25 3.63
C THR A 21 -2.06 -5.13 4.21
N ARG A 22 -1.19 -4.54 5.02
CA ARG A 22 -0.11 -5.30 5.64
C ARG A 22 -0.65 -6.38 6.58
N GLY A 23 -1.69 -6.05 7.34
CA GLY A 23 -2.31 -7.03 8.23
C GLY A 23 -2.90 -8.21 7.46
N TYR A 24 -3.58 -7.92 6.35
CA TYR A 24 -4.16 -8.97 5.53
C TYR A 24 -3.09 -9.87 4.90
N LEU A 25 -2.07 -9.26 4.31
CA LEU A 25 -1.01 -10.01 3.63
C LEU A 25 -0.19 -10.86 4.61
N LYS A 26 0.02 -10.35 5.82
CA LYS A 26 0.69 -11.12 6.85
C LYS A 26 -0.15 -12.33 7.25
N LYS A 27 -1.46 -12.15 7.32
CA LYS A 27 -2.38 -13.23 7.70
C LYS A 27 -2.36 -14.37 6.69
N ILE A 28 -2.29 -14.04 5.41
CA ILE A 28 -2.26 -15.07 4.36
C ILE A 28 -0.84 -15.54 4.03
N ASN A 29 0.15 -15.00 4.73
CA ASN A 29 1.55 -15.43 4.65
C ASN A 29 2.13 -15.34 3.24
N VAL A 30 1.92 -14.20 2.59
CA VAL A 30 2.41 -13.94 1.23
C VAL A 30 3.54 -12.92 1.29
N LYS A 31 4.61 -13.18 0.55
CA LYS A 31 5.67 -12.18 0.39
C LYS A 31 5.17 -11.07 -0.53
N TYR A 32 5.39 -9.83 -0.11
CA TYR A 32 4.86 -8.69 -0.86
C TYR A 32 5.79 -7.48 -0.77
N ARG A 33 5.61 -6.59 -1.73
CA ARG A 33 6.20 -5.26 -1.70
C ARG A 33 5.07 -4.24 -1.82
N LEU A 34 4.99 -3.32 -0.87
CA LEU A 34 3.95 -2.31 -0.83
C LEU A 34 4.58 -0.93 -1.00
N ASP A 35 4.16 -0.23 -2.04
CA ASP A 35 4.61 1.13 -2.32
C ASP A 35 3.43 2.08 -2.19
N LEU A 36 3.63 3.18 -1.46
CA LEU A 36 2.60 4.18 -1.24
C LEU A 36 3.00 5.48 -1.91
N TYR A 37 2.06 6.08 -2.63
CA TYR A 37 2.27 7.34 -3.34
C TYR A 37 1.20 8.33 -2.94
N GLN A 38 1.63 9.53 -2.55
CA GLN A 38 0.70 10.56 -2.11
C GLN A 38 -0.01 11.22 -3.28
N SER A 39 0.58 11.22 -4.46
CA SER A 39 -0.07 11.76 -5.65
C SER A 39 0.25 10.89 -6.85
N GLY A 40 -0.64 10.90 -7.84
CA GLY A 40 -0.47 10.11 -9.04
C GLY A 40 0.78 10.43 -9.84
N GLU A 41 1.31 11.63 -9.70
CA GLU A 41 2.49 12.05 -10.42
C GLU A 41 3.72 11.21 -10.04
N LYS A 42 3.77 10.74 -8.82
CA LYS A 42 4.91 9.97 -8.34
C LYS A 42 4.90 8.53 -8.81
N LEU A 43 3.81 8.09 -9.42
CA LEU A 43 3.76 6.75 -9.99
C LEU A 43 4.48 6.65 -11.32
N LEU A 44 4.64 7.78 -11.98
CA LEU A 44 5.29 7.84 -13.27
C LEU A 44 6.81 7.89 -13.09
#